data_55213431c51acebcace69d833affc011
#
_entry.id   55213431c51acebcace69d833affc011
#
_cell.length_a   1.000
_cell.length_b   1.000
_cell.length_c   1.000
_cell.angle_alpha   90.00
_cell.angle_beta   90.00
_cell.angle_gamma   90.00
#
_symmetry.space_group_name_H-M   'P 1'
#
loop_
_entity.id
_entity.type
_entity.pdbx_description
1 polymer ?
#
loop_
_entity_poly.entity_id
_entity_poly.type
_entity_poly.pdbx_seq_one_letter_code
_entity_poly.pdbx_strand_id
1 'polypeptide(L)'
;ALIGIVGRPNVGKSSILNRLMGQKIAIVSSKPQTTRNRITGVLTQGEYQLVFFDTPGMHKPKTSLGKYMVRSVNESVGGVDCCMLVVEAGKEPGDTELNLIEKFKSMEMPAILAINKIDTLKEKEELMKQIARYSLLYDFDAVVPVSAQDGNGMNELLDELRKQAGEGGHFFDDDTLTDQPERVIVAEIIREKILRLCDREI
;
A
#
# COMPACT_ATOMS: atom_id res chain seq x y z
N ALA A 1 3.02 9.60 -11.82
CA ALA A 1 2.60 8.18 -11.91
C ALA A 1 1.43 7.89 -10.97
N LEU A 2 0.54 7.00 -11.38
CA LEU A 2 -0.57 6.45 -10.58
C LEU A 2 -0.13 5.13 -9.98
N ILE A 3 -0.13 5.01 -8.65
CA ILE A 3 0.43 3.87 -7.92
C ILE A 3 -0.65 3.19 -7.08
N GLY A 4 -0.93 1.94 -7.35
CA GLY A 4 -1.85 1.12 -6.57
C GLY A 4 -1.14 0.44 -5.40
N ILE A 5 -1.57 0.69 -4.15
CA ILE A 5 -1.03 0.01 -2.96
C ILE A 5 -1.92 -1.20 -2.64
N VAL A 6 -1.36 -2.39 -2.77
CA VAL A 6 -2.11 -3.66 -2.59
C VAL A 6 -1.40 -4.60 -1.61
N GLY A 7 -2.12 -5.57 -1.07
CA GLY A 7 -1.61 -6.56 -0.13
C GLY A 7 -2.62 -6.95 0.94
N ARG A 8 -2.27 -7.91 1.80
CA ARG A 8 -3.13 -8.39 2.90
C ARG A 8 -3.52 -7.26 3.87
N PRO A 9 -4.58 -7.45 4.67
CA PRO A 9 -4.84 -6.59 5.81
C PRO A 9 -3.65 -6.56 6.79
N ASN A 10 -3.43 -5.42 7.44
CA ASN A 10 -2.46 -5.22 8.52
C ASN A 10 -0.96 -5.39 8.13
N VAL A 11 -0.62 -5.51 6.84
CA VAL A 11 0.79 -5.50 6.40
C VAL A 11 1.42 -4.10 6.46
N GLY A 12 0.61 -3.04 6.67
CA GLY A 12 1.09 -1.67 6.85
C GLY A 12 0.97 -0.77 5.63
N LYS A 13 0.06 -1.06 4.69
CA LYS A 13 -0.20 -0.21 3.49
C LYS A 13 -0.42 1.26 3.84
N SER A 14 -1.41 1.53 4.68
CA SER A 14 -1.73 2.89 5.14
C SER A 14 -0.62 3.54 5.96
N SER A 15 0.19 2.73 6.67
CA SER A 15 1.37 3.25 7.41
C SER A 15 2.46 3.71 6.45
N ILE A 16 2.74 2.93 5.40
CA ILE A 16 3.68 3.31 4.34
C ILE A 16 3.18 4.57 3.65
N LEU A 17 1.91 4.62 3.25
CA LEU A 17 1.32 5.81 2.62
C LEU A 17 1.50 7.06 3.48
N ASN A 18 1.11 7.02 4.76
CA ASN A 18 1.27 8.15 5.69
C ASN A 18 2.75 8.57 5.83
N ARG A 19 3.67 7.61 5.82
CA ARG A 19 5.10 7.89 5.95
C ARG A 19 5.65 8.56 4.68
N LEU A 20 5.26 8.10 3.50
CA LEU A 20 5.62 8.71 2.21
C LEU A 20 5.06 10.13 2.09
N MET A 21 3.82 10.35 2.55
CA MET A 21 3.16 11.65 2.54
C MET A 21 3.71 12.63 3.59
N GLY A 22 4.50 12.15 4.58
CA GLY A 22 4.97 12.97 5.70
C GLY A 22 3.87 13.42 6.66
N GLN A 23 2.64 12.98 6.45
CA GLN A 23 1.47 13.35 7.25
C GLN A 23 0.40 12.26 7.21
N LYS A 24 -0.56 12.36 8.13
CA LYS A 24 -1.61 11.38 8.29
C LYS A 24 -2.81 11.67 7.40
N ILE A 25 -2.94 10.91 6.32
CA ILE A 25 -4.10 10.95 5.41
C ILE A 25 -4.93 9.66 5.47
N ALA A 26 -4.33 8.55 5.90
CA ALA A 26 -5.00 7.27 6.06
C ALA A 26 -5.01 6.83 7.53
N ILE A 27 -6.10 6.20 7.96
CA ILE A 27 -6.18 5.64 9.33
C ILE A 27 -5.37 4.36 9.45
N VAL A 28 -4.79 4.14 10.63
CA VAL A 28 -3.99 2.97 10.96
C VAL A 28 -4.52 2.31 12.22
N SER A 29 -4.88 1.03 12.14
CA SER A 29 -5.31 0.22 13.27
C SER A 29 -4.83 -1.22 13.11
N SER A 30 -4.68 -1.94 14.22
CA SER A 30 -4.41 -3.38 14.21
C SER A 30 -5.62 -4.22 13.81
N LYS A 31 -6.82 -3.63 13.79
CA LYS A 31 -8.05 -4.34 13.44
C LYS A 31 -8.15 -4.57 11.94
N PRO A 32 -8.66 -5.74 11.47
CA PRO A 32 -8.97 -5.95 10.07
C PRO A 32 -9.98 -4.91 9.55
N GLN A 33 -9.98 -4.64 8.25
CA GLN A 33 -10.90 -3.70 7.59
C GLN A 33 -10.78 -2.24 8.11
N THR A 34 -9.59 -1.84 8.52
CA THR A 34 -9.30 -0.46 8.92
C THR A 34 -9.59 0.50 7.77
N THR A 35 -9.05 0.25 6.57
CA THR A 35 -9.36 1.00 5.35
C THR A 35 -10.59 0.37 4.69
N ARG A 36 -11.68 1.12 4.56
CA ARG A 36 -12.94 0.66 3.94
C ARG A 36 -13.15 1.19 2.53
N ASN A 37 -12.67 2.38 2.27
CA ASN A 37 -12.73 3.06 0.97
C ASN A 37 -11.33 3.25 0.41
N ARG A 38 -11.21 3.41 -0.92
CA ARG A 38 -9.94 3.81 -1.54
C ARG A 38 -9.57 5.21 -1.05
N ILE A 39 -8.35 5.35 -0.56
CA ILE A 39 -7.79 6.64 -0.14
C ILE A 39 -6.77 7.05 -1.19
N THR A 40 -6.90 8.26 -1.69
CA THR A 40 -5.96 8.86 -2.62
C THR A 40 -4.99 9.74 -1.84
N GLY A 41 -3.69 9.52 -2.04
CA GLY A 41 -2.63 10.40 -1.56
C GLY A 41 -1.87 10.98 -2.75
N VAL A 42 -1.65 12.29 -2.75
CA VAL A 42 -0.93 13.00 -3.82
C VAL A 42 0.37 13.55 -3.24
N LEU A 43 1.50 13.10 -3.75
CA LEU A 43 2.83 13.58 -3.37
C LEU A 43 3.46 14.29 -4.55
N THR A 44 3.55 15.62 -4.46
CA THR A 44 4.23 16.45 -5.45
C THR A 44 5.59 16.90 -4.91
N GLN A 45 6.66 16.63 -5.64
CA GLN A 45 8.02 17.04 -5.32
C GLN A 45 8.76 17.49 -6.59
N GLY A 46 8.82 18.79 -6.80
CA GLY A 46 9.41 19.37 -8.00
C GLY A 46 8.65 18.92 -9.25
N GLU A 47 9.34 18.25 -10.18
CA GLU A 47 8.75 17.75 -11.43
C GLU A 47 8.00 16.43 -11.29
N TYR A 48 8.05 15.78 -10.12
CA TYR A 48 7.40 14.48 -9.90
C TYR A 48 6.07 14.64 -9.18
N GLN A 49 5.06 13.97 -9.69
CA GLN A 49 3.82 13.74 -8.95
C GLN A 49 3.48 12.26 -8.91
N LEU A 50 3.41 11.73 -7.68
CA LEU A 50 3.03 10.35 -7.40
C LEU A 50 1.64 10.35 -6.75
N VAL A 51 0.69 9.67 -7.38
CA VAL A 51 -0.68 9.55 -6.89
C VAL A 51 -0.89 8.14 -6.37
N PHE A 52 -1.04 8.00 -5.08
CA PHE A 52 -1.19 6.72 -4.40
C PHE A 52 -2.66 6.39 -4.18
N PHE A 53 -3.02 5.14 -4.42
CA PHE A 53 -4.33 4.60 -4.11
C PHE A 53 -4.19 3.53 -3.03
N ASP A 54 -4.40 3.89 -1.75
CA ASP A 54 -4.45 2.92 -0.65
C ASP A 54 -5.78 2.16 -0.72
N THR A 55 -5.67 0.86 -0.86
CA THR A 55 -6.82 -0.02 -1.03
C THR A 55 -7.12 -0.78 0.25
N PRO A 56 -8.39 -1.14 0.49
CA PRO A 56 -8.73 -2.10 1.51
C PRO A 56 -7.91 -3.39 1.36
N GLY A 57 -7.37 -3.91 2.46
CA GLY A 57 -6.61 -5.17 2.41
C GLY A 57 -7.45 -6.32 1.87
N MET A 58 -6.90 -7.09 0.92
CA MET A 58 -7.58 -8.25 0.35
C MET A 58 -7.78 -9.37 1.38
N HIS A 59 -9.00 -9.84 1.54
CA HIS A 59 -9.35 -11.04 2.32
C HIS A 59 -10.48 -11.79 1.62
N LYS A 60 -10.66 -13.06 1.95
CA LYS A 60 -11.78 -13.84 1.39
C LYS A 60 -13.12 -13.18 1.78
N PRO A 61 -13.95 -12.77 0.80
CA PRO A 61 -15.16 -12.01 1.09
C PRO A 61 -16.20 -12.91 1.77
N LYS A 62 -16.43 -12.69 3.08
CA LYS A 62 -17.51 -13.35 3.81
C LYS A 62 -18.80 -12.51 3.89
N THR A 63 -18.71 -11.23 3.49
CA THR A 63 -19.82 -10.27 3.60
C THR A 63 -19.94 -9.44 2.31
N SER A 64 -21.05 -8.70 2.17
CA SER A 64 -21.26 -7.75 1.06
C SER A 64 -20.16 -6.67 1.02
N LEU A 65 -19.71 -6.21 2.20
CA LEU A 65 -18.58 -5.28 2.32
C LEU A 65 -17.28 -5.89 1.80
N GLY A 66 -16.98 -7.16 2.11
CA GLY A 66 -15.82 -7.87 1.60
C GLY A 66 -15.81 -7.99 0.07
N LYS A 67 -16.97 -8.22 -0.55
CA LYS A 67 -17.09 -8.22 -2.03
C LYS A 67 -16.80 -6.85 -2.64
N TYR A 68 -17.28 -5.78 -2.01
CA TYR A 68 -16.98 -4.41 -2.43
C TYR A 68 -15.48 -4.11 -2.34
N MET A 69 -14.82 -4.49 -1.24
CA MET A 69 -13.39 -4.29 -1.04
C MET A 69 -12.54 -5.02 -2.09
N VAL A 70 -12.88 -6.26 -2.44
CA VAL A 70 -12.21 -7.02 -3.52
C VAL A 70 -12.39 -6.33 -4.88
N ARG A 71 -13.59 -5.78 -5.15
CA ARG A 71 -13.85 -5.02 -6.38
C ARG A 71 -12.98 -3.76 -6.45
N SER A 72 -12.89 -3.00 -5.36
CA SER A 72 -12.06 -1.78 -5.28
C SER A 72 -10.58 -2.07 -5.54
N VAL A 73 -10.05 -3.20 -5.04
CA VAL A 73 -8.67 -3.62 -5.35
C VAL A 73 -8.52 -3.98 -6.83
N ASN A 74 -9.50 -4.70 -7.42
CA ASN A 74 -9.46 -5.04 -8.83
C ASN A 74 -9.47 -3.81 -9.75
N GLU A 75 -10.27 -2.81 -9.41
CA GLU A 75 -10.31 -1.53 -10.13
C GLU A 75 -9.01 -0.75 -9.97
N SER A 76 -8.39 -0.80 -8.80
CA SER A 76 -7.12 -0.11 -8.51
C SER A 76 -5.91 -0.70 -9.25
N VAL A 77 -5.90 -2.01 -9.50
CA VAL A 77 -4.83 -2.64 -10.30
C VAL A 77 -4.99 -2.35 -11.80
N GLY A 78 -6.23 -2.24 -12.29
CA GLY A 78 -6.51 -2.06 -13.73
C GLY A 78 -6.36 -0.63 -14.26
N GLY A 79 -6.10 0.36 -13.40
CA GLY A 79 -6.09 1.79 -13.80
C GLY A 79 -4.90 2.54 -13.20
N VAL A 80 -3.76 1.88 -13.01
CA VAL A 80 -2.53 2.48 -12.46
C VAL A 80 -1.32 2.16 -13.33
N ASP A 81 -0.29 2.98 -13.23
CA ASP A 81 0.96 2.79 -13.96
C ASP A 81 1.84 1.73 -13.30
N CYS A 82 1.78 1.60 -11.97
CA CYS A 82 2.55 0.65 -11.19
C CYS A 82 1.77 0.17 -9.96
N CYS A 83 2.00 -1.07 -9.55
CA CYS A 83 1.49 -1.60 -8.29
C CYS A 83 2.60 -1.73 -7.24
N MET A 84 2.36 -1.24 -6.03
CA MET A 84 3.19 -1.52 -4.87
C MET A 84 2.55 -2.66 -4.06
N LEU A 85 3.14 -3.86 -4.17
CA LEU A 85 2.75 -5.00 -3.34
C LEU A 85 3.40 -4.90 -1.98
N VAL A 86 2.61 -4.72 -0.94
CA VAL A 86 3.11 -4.64 0.45
C VAL A 86 2.91 -5.98 1.14
N VAL A 87 4.00 -6.52 1.67
CA VAL A 87 4.02 -7.77 2.43
C VAL A 87 4.69 -7.57 3.79
N GLU A 88 4.40 -8.43 4.75
CA GLU A 88 5.02 -8.40 6.07
C GLU A 88 6.30 -9.23 6.08
N ALA A 89 7.37 -8.68 6.66
CA ALA A 89 8.64 -9.35 6.82
C ALA A 89 8.50 -10.65 7.64
N GLY A 90 9.22 -11.71 7.25
CA GLY A 90 9.16 -13.01 7.89
C GLY A 90 7.89 -13.83 7.62
N LYS A 91 7.01 -13.37 6.70
CA LYS A 91 5.81 -14.12 6.32
C LYS A 91 5.93 -14.72 4.91
N GLU A 92 5.48 -15.96 4.79
CA GLU A 92 5.43 -16.65 3.51
C GLU A 92 4.34 -16.05 2.60
N PRO A 93 4.53 -16.10 1.26
CA PRO A 93 3.48 -15.77 0.31
C PRO A 93 2.25 -16.65 0.54
N GLY A 94 1.11 -16.03 0.73
CA GLY A 94 -0.16 -16.73 0.88
C GLY A 94 -1.06 -16.55 -0.35
N ASP A 95 -2.26 -17.13 -0.32
CA ASP A 95 -3.22 -17.10 -1.44
C ASP A 95 -3.46 -15.67 -1.98
N THR A 96 -3.47 -14.67 -1.09
CA THR A 96 -3.71 -13.27 -1.49
C THR A 96 -2.59 -12.73 -2.34
N GLU A 97 -1.34 -12.91 -1.91
CA GLU A 97 -0.16 -12.46 -2.65
C GLU A 97 -0.04 -13.22 -3.98
N LEU A 98 -0.21 -14.54 -3.97
CA LEU A 98 -0.16 -15.36 -5.18
C LEU A 98 -1.21 -14.92 -6.20
N ASN A 99 -2.46 -14.67 -5.78
CA ASN A 99 -3.52 -14.18 -6.66
C ASN A 99 -3.22 -12.79 -7.24
N LEU A 100 -2.61 -11.89 -6.45
CA LEU A 100 -2.17 -10.57 -6.94
C LEU A 100 -1.06 -10.71 -7.97
N ILE A 101 -0.06 -11.55 -7.68
CA ILE A 101 1.07 -11.81 -8.59
C ILE A 101 0.59 -12.41 -9.92
N GLU A 102 -0.33 -13.38 -9.90
CA GLU A 102 -0.92 -13.92 -11.11
C GLU A 102 -1.66 -12.85 -11.93
N LYS A 103 -2.31 -11.90 -11.23
CA LYS A 103 -2.95 -10.77 -11.90
C LYS A 103 -1.91 -9.81 -12.49
N PHE A 104 -0.81 -9.52 -11.81
CA PHE A 104 0.29 -8.72 -12.36
C PHE A 104 0.86 -9.37 -13.62
N LYS A 105 1.10 -10.68 -13.60
CA LYS A 105 1.55 -11.44 -14.80
C LYS A 105 0.58 -11.30 -15.96
N SER A 106 -0.71 -11.47 -15.70
CA SER A 106 -1.74 -11.42 -16.77
C SER A 106 -1.90 -10.05 -17.40
N MET A 107 -1.48 -8.99 -16.70
CA MET A 107 -1.58 -7.59 -17.14
C MET A 107 -0.23 -6.99 -17.52
N GLU A 108 0.87 -7.74 -17.39
CA GLU A 108 2.25 -7.24 -17.53
C GLU A 108 2.47 -5.96 -16.71
N MET A 109 1.91 -5.93 -15.47
CA MET A 109 1.83 -4.75 -14.62
C MET A 109 3.17 -4.45 -13.97
N PRO A 110 3.80 -3.29 -14.19
CA PRO A 110 4.97 -2.89 -13.43
C PRO A 110 4.70 -2.96 -11.92
N ALA A 111 5.59 -3.58 -11.15
CA ALA A 111 5.33 -3.78 -9.74
C ALA A 111 6.60 -3.64 -8.89
N ILE A 112 6.45 -2.99 -7.73
CA ILE A 112 7.46 -2.88 -6.68
C ILE A 112 7.00 -3.71 -5.49
N LEU A 113 7.89 -4.55 -4.95
CA LEU A 113 7.64 -5.29 -3.73
C LEU A 113 8.20 -4.51 -2.52
N ALA A 114 7.32 -4.07 -1.61
CA ALA A 114 7.70 -3.48 -0.33
C ALA A 114 7.55 -4.52 0.79
N ILE A 115 8.67 -4.97 1.36
CA ILE A 115 8.68 -5.90 2.50
C ILE A 115 8.73 -5.06 3.78
N ASN A 116 7.57 -4.86 4.40
CA ASN A 116 7.41 -3.97 5.55
C ASN A 116 7.58 -4.71 6.89
N LYS A 117 7.82 -3.92 7.94
CA LYS A 117 8.04 -4.36 9.33
C LYS A 117 9.36 -5.12 9.50
N ILE A 118 10.41 -4.73 8.78
CA ILE A 118 11.74 -5.32 8.96
C ILE A 118 12.31 -5.12 10.37
N ASP A 119 11.80 -4.13 11.10
CA ASP A 119 12.08 -3.88 12.52
C ASP A 119 11.68 -5.05 13.44
N THR A 120 10.77 -5.92 12.98
CA THR A 120 10.32 -7.10 13.75
C THR A 120 11.19 -8.34 13.51
N LEU A 121 12.06 -8.33 12.50
CA LEU A 121 12.93 -9.45 12.18
C LEU A 121 14.13 -9.49 13.14
N LYS A 122 14.43 -10.68 13.61
CA LYS A 122 15.62 -10.94 14.43
C LYS A 122 16.86 -11.24 13.59
N GLU A 123 16.68 -11.88 12.45
CA GLU A 123 17.75 -12.37 11.59
C GLU A 123 17.60 -11.87 10.16
N LYS A 124 18.67 -11.31 9.60
CA LYS A 124 18.71 -10.84 8.22
C LYS A 124 18.53 -11.96 7.19
N GLU A 125 18.89 -13.17 7.56
CA GLU A 125 18.77 -14.34 6.68
C GLU A 125 17.32 -14.65 6.31
N GLU A 126 16.37 -14.43 7.22
CA GLU A 126 14.93 -14.59 6.94
C GLU A 126 14.48 -13.63 5.84
N LEU A 127 14.95 -12.38 5.88
CA LEU A 127 14.66 -11.38 4.86
C LEU A 127 15.21 -11.81 3.50
N MET A 128 16.47 -12.28 3.45
CA MET A 128 17.09 -12.72 2.20
C MET A 128 16.36 -13.91 1.58
N LYS A 129 15.92 -14.87 2.38
CA LYS A 129 15.11 -16.01 1.92
C LYS A 129 13.75 -15.54 1.37
N GLN A 130 13.13 -14.57 2.03
CA GLN A 130 11.86 -14.01 1.58
C GLN A 130 12.01 -13.26 0.25
N ILE A 131 13.03 -12.41 0.10
CA ILE A 131 13.36 -11.73 -1.16
C ILE A 131 13.52 -12.75 -2.29
N ALA A 132 14.35 -13.77 -2.09
CA ALA A 132 14.60 -14.80 -3.10
C ALA A 132 13.31 -15.51 -3.54
N ARG A 133 12.41 -15.82 -2.60
CA ARG A 133 11.12 -16.47 -2.91
C ARG A 133 10.22 -15.59 -3.77
N TYR A 134 10.06 -14.30 -3.42
CA TYR A 134 9.23 -13.40 -4.20
C TYR A 134 9.82 -13.13 -5.58
N SER A 135 11.14 -13.02 -5.71
CA SER A 135 11.82 -12.86 -7.01
C SER A 135 11.63 -14.07 -7.95
N LEU A 136 11.42 -15.28 -7.40
CA LEU A 136 11.05 -16.45 -8.20
C LEU A 136 9.58 -16.42 -8.67
N LEU A 137 8.71 -15.69 -7.99
CA LEU A 137 7.29 -15.62 -8.32
C LEU A 137 6.98 -14.56 -9.36
N TYR A 138 7.70 -13.44 -9.37
CA TYR A 138 7.48 -12.31 -10.27
C TYR A 138 8.76 -11.49 -10.45
N ASP A 139 8.95 -10.94 -11.64
CA ASP A 139 10.05 -10.01 -11.96
C ASP A 139 9.62 -8.60 -11.52
N PHE A 140 9.84 -8.30 -10.24
CA PHE A 140 9.54 -6.98 -9.68
C PHE A 140 10.58 -5.97 -10.15
N ASP A 141 10.15 -4.77 -10.53
CA ASP A 141 11.05 -3.65 -10.89
C ASP A 141 12.02 -3.32 -9.75
N ALA A 142 11.55 -3.46 -8.51
CA ALA A 142 12.37 -3.36 -7.31
C ALA A 142 11.79 -4.17 -6.15
N VAL A 143 12.67 -4.61 -5.25
CA VAL A 143 12.32 -5.24 -3.96
C VAL A 143 12.94 -4.41 -2.84
N VAL A 144 12.11 -3.71 -2.07
CA VAL A 144 12.57 -2.75 -1.07
C VAL A 144 12.11 -3.18 0.34
N PRO A 145 13.06 -3.60 1.20
CA PRO A 145 12.77 -3.81 2.61
C PRO A 145 12.57 -2.46 3.33
N VAL A 146 11.46 -2.35 4.09
CA VAL A 146 11.12 -1.10 4.78
C VAL A 146 10.62 -1.33 6.20
N SER A 147 10.76 -0.32 7.05
CA SER A 147 10.00 -0.17 8.29
C SER A 147 9.24 1.15 8.24
N ALA A 148 7.93 1.09 8.02
CA ALA A 148 7.09 2.28 8.09
C ALA A 148 7.07 2.89 9.51
N GLN A 149 7.37 2.10 10.54
CA GLN A 149 7.46 2.56 11.93
C GLN A 149 8.71 3.40 12.15
N ASP A 150 9.89 2.90 11.78
CA ASP A 150 11.17 3.54 12.05
C ASP A 150 11.60 4.50 10.94
N GLY A 151 11.08 4.31 9.73
CA GLY A 151 11.43 5.05 8.52
C GLY A 151 12.56 4.44 7.70
N ASN A 152 13.12 3.30 8.12
CA ASN A 152 14.16 2.61 7.37
C ASN A 152 13.65 2.15 6.01
N GLY A 153 14.45 2.34 4.95
CA GLY A 153 14.11 1.95 3.58
C GLY A 153 13.06 2.82 2.89
N MET A 154 12.52 3.85 3.56
CA MET A 154 11.44 4.66 2.99
C MET A 154 11.93 5.63 1.90
N ASN A 155 13.16 6.14 2.01
CA ASN A 155 13.75 6.97 0.96
C ASN A 155 14.05 6.12 -0.29
N GLU A 156 14.62 4.95 -0.10
CA GLU A 156 14.90 3.98 -1.17
C GLU A 156 13.58 3.57 -1.88
N LEU A 157 12.53 3.32 -1.11
CA LEU A 157 11.22 3.04 -1.68
C LEU A 157 10.69 4.22 -2.51
N LEU A 158 10.81 5.44 -2.00
CA LEU A 158 10.39 6.64 -2.73
C LEU A 158 11.19 6.83 -4.03
N ASP A 159 12.48 6.57 -4.00
CA ASP A 159 13.34 6.68 -5.18
C ASP A 159 12.98 5.65 -6.26
N GLU A 160 12.64 4.42 -5.87
CA GLU A 160 12.14 3.40 -6.81
C GLU A 160 10.77 3.77 -7.40
N LEU A 161 9.87 4.33 -6.58
CA LEU A 161 8.57 4.80 -7.03
C LEU A 161 8.68 5.99 -7.99
N ARG A 162 9.66 6.89 -7.80
CA ARG A 162 9.93 8.01 -8.72
C ARG A 162 10.34 7.53 -10.11
N LYS A 163 11.04 6.43 -10.24
CA LYS A 163 11.44 5.85 -11.53
C LYS A 163 10.24 5.40 -12.37
N GLN A 164 9.09 5.20 -11.73
CA GLN A 164 7.83 4.85 -12.41
C GLN A 164 7.12 6.08 -12.99
N ALA A 165 7.59 7.30 -12.69
CA ALA A 165 7.03 8.52 -13.24
C ALA A 165 7.44 8.68 -14.70
N GLY A 166 6.47 8.67 -15.61
CA GLY A 166 6.65 9.00 -17.03
C GLY A 166 6.58 10.51 -17.28
N GLU A 167 6.94 10.93 -18.49
CA GLU A 167 6.75 12.30 -18.94
C GLU A 167 5.26 12.64 -19.05
N GLY A 168 4.86 13.81 -18.53
CA GLY A 168 3.46 14.27 -18.57
C GLY A 168 3.22 15.45 -17.63
N GLY A 169 2.00 15.99 -17.67
CA GLY A 169 1.56 16.99 -16.69
C GLY A 169 1.19 16.38 -15.36
N HIS A 170 1.16 17.19 -14.30
CA HIS A 170 0.62 16.78 -13.02
C HIS A 170 -0.88 16.50 -13.11
N PHE A 171 -1.35 15.48 -12.40
CA PHE A 171 -2.77 15.09 -12.37
C PHE A 171 -3.61 16.01 -11.47
N PHE A 172 -2.95 16.58 -10.44
CA PHE A 172 -3.55 17.46 -9.43
C PHE A 172 -2.72 18.73 -9.29
N ASP A 173 -3.31 19.78 -8.71
CA ASP A 173 -2.58 20.98 -8.32
C ASP A 173 -1.47 20.61 -7.33
N ASP A 174 -0.35 21.32 -7.35
CA ASP A 174 0.89 20.96 -6.64
C ASP A 174 0.75 20.94 -5.12
N ASP A 175 -0.20 21.68 -4.57
CA ASP A 175 -0.53 21.74 -3.14
C ASP A 175 -1.58 20.70 -2.71
N THR A 176 -2.12 19.93 -3.67
CA THR A 176 -3.10 18.89 -3.37
C THR A 176 -2.44 17.72 -2.63
N LEU A 177 -3.01 17.31 -1.51
CA LEU A 177 -2.53 16.18 -0.71
C LEU A 177 -3.41 14.93 -0.86
N THR A 178 -4.69 15.14 -1.14
CA THR A 178 -5.69 14.08 -1.31
C THR A 178 -6.92 14.64 -2.02
N ASP A 179 -7.65 13.77 -2.69
CA ASP A 179 -8.95 14.08 -3.29
C ASP A 179 -10.12 13.95 -2.29
N GLN A 180 -9.83 13.54 -1.05
CA GLN A 180 -10.87 13.30 -0.05
C GLN A 180 -11.33 14.62 0.59
N PRO A 181 -12.65 14.85 0.69
CA PRO A 181 -13.17 16.00 1.45
C PRO A 181 -12.70 15.96 2.91
N GLU A 182 -12.36 17.11 3.49
CA GLU A 182 -11.89 17.22 4.89
C GLU A 182 -12.79 16.49 5.89
N ARG A 183 -14.11 16.56 5.69
CA ARG A 183 -15.09 15.86 6.55
C ARG A 183 -14.89 14.35 6.56
N VAL A 184 -14.43 13.75 5.44
CA VAL A 184 -14.17 12.32 5.36
C VAL A 184 -12.89 11.99 6.13
N ILE A 185 -11.84 12.79 5.98
CA ILE A 185 -10.59 12.62 6.72
C ILE A 185 -10.84 12.72 8.22
N VAL A 186 -11.59 13.74 8.67
CA VAL A 186 -11.95 13.91 10.09
C VAL A 186 -12.75 12.73 10.61
N ALA A 187 -13.76 12.27 9.86
CA ALA A 187 -14.57 11.10 10.23
C ALA A 187 -13.70 9.83 10.37
N GLU A 188 -12.74 9.62 9.47
CA GLU A 188 -11.81 8.49 9.53
C GLU A 188 -10.85 8.60 10.72
N ILE A 189 -10.35 9.79 11.06
CA ILE A 189 -9.51 10.01 12.25
C ILE A 189 -10.30 9.71 13.53
N ILE A 190 -11.57 10.15 13.62
CA ILE A 190 -12.45 9.83 14.75
C ILE A 190 -12.66 8.31 14.82
N ARG A 191 -12.95 7.66 13.69
CA ARG A 191 -13.12 6.20 13.61
C ARG A 191 -11.88 5.45 14.07
N GLU A 192 -10.67 5.91 13.72
CA GLU A 192 -9.43 5.32 14.22
C GLU A 192 -9.34 5.38 15.74
N LYS A 193 -9.65 6.54 16.33
CA LYS A 193 -9.64 6.69 17.79
C LYS A 193 -10.61 5.72 18.47
N ILE A 194 -11.81 5.61 17.91
CA ILE A 194 -12.82 4.66 18.39
C ILE A 194 -12.31 3.21 18.27
N LEU A 195 -11.76 2.83 17.11
CA LEU A 195 -11.20 1.48 16.89
C LEU A 195 -10.06 1.13 17.84
N ARG A 196 -9.25 2.14 18.25
CA ARG A 196 -8.16 1.94 19.22
C ARG A 196 -8.64 1.85 20.67
N LEU A 197 -9.73 2.55 21.01
CA LEU A 197 -10.24 2.63 22.37
C LEU A 197 -11.30 1.59 22.69
N CYS A 198 -11.99 1.04 21.68
CA CYS A 198 -13.04 0.05 21.86
C CYS A 198 -12.55 -1.36 21.49
N ASP A 199 -12.85 -2.35 22.35
CA ASP A 199 -12.47 -3.75 22.12
C ASP A 199 -13.30 -4.43 21.03
N ARG A 200 -14.48 -3.90 20.70
CA ARG A 200 -15.37 -4.42 19.66
C ARG A 200 -15.52 -3.42 18.52
N GLU A 201 -15.66 -3.94 17.29
CA GLU A 201 -16.05 -3.11 16.14
C GLU A 201 -17.46 -2.54 16.36
N ILE A 202 -17.61 -1.28 15.97
CA ILE A 202 -18.88 -0.56 15.97
C ILE A 202 -19.53 -0.73 14.61
#